data_90e4cad64c62526b243e3adf93abca74
#
_entry.id   90e4cad64c62526b243e3adf93abca74
#
_cell.length_a   1.000
_cell.length_b   1.000
_cell.length_c   1.000
_cell.angle_alpha   90.00
_cell.angle_beta   90.00
_cell.angle_gamma   90.00
#
_symmetry.space_group_name_H-M   'P 1'
#
loop_
_entity.id
_entity.type
_entity.pdbx_description
1 polymer ?
#
loop_
_entity_poly.entity_id
_entity_poly.type
_entity_poly.pdbx_seq_one_letter_code
_entity_poly.pdbx_strand_id
1 'polypeptide(L)'
;CHHGSVGGRAAVGGSAGGDGLPGSVRAGLGEIWNASNAAFALCWLLTAGQIHALDAAASDALRETYLTKLVSGEWTGTMNLTEPDAGTDLGAIRTMATPREDGSYAIRGQKIFITWGDHDVAENIVHLVLARTPGAPDGAKGLSLFVAPRVLVNPDGTLGARNAVTTVALEHKLGIHGSPTC
;
A
#
# COMPACT_ATOMS: atom_id res chain seq x y z
N CYS A 1 15.99 -0.69 -11.25
CA CYS A 1 14.94 -0.95 -12.26
C CYS A 1 14.20 0.34 -12.57
N HIS A 2 14.52 1.03 -13.68
CA HIS A 2 13.96 2.34 -14.07
C HIS A 2 12.46 2.33 -14.43
N HIS A 3 11.82 1.19 -14.56
CA HIS A 3 10.40 1.10 -14.97
C HIS A 3 9.41 1.49 -13.84
N GLY A 4 9.82 1.39 -12.58
CA GLY A 4 9.01 1.76 -11.43
C GLY A 4 8.72 3.25 -11.33
N SER A 5 9.68 4.08 -11.68
CA SER A 5 9.55 5.53 -11.60
C SER A 5 8.46 6.10 -12.53
N VAL A 6 8.25 5.50 -13.71
CA VAL A 6 7.25 5.98 -14.68
C VAL A 6 5.83 5.79 -14.16
N GLY A 7 5.53 4.64 -13.52
CA GLY A 7 4.19 4.35 -13.00
C GLY A 7 3.80 5.27 -11.83
N GLY A 8 4.67 5.43 -10.85
CA GLY A 8 4.46 6.31 -9.71
C GLY A 8 4.35 7.77 -10.13
N ARG A 9 5.28 8.26 -10.94
CA ARG A 9 5.31 9.65 -11.41
C ARG A 9 4.12 10.03 -12.29
N ALA A 10 3.69 9.11 -13.17
CA ALA A 10 2.52 9.33 -14.00
C ALA A 10 1.20 9.44 -13.21
N ALA A 11 1.13 8.84 -12.01
CA ALA A 11 -0.09 8.79 -11.23
C ALA A 11 -0.39 10.06 -10.44
N VAL A 12 0.59 10.91 -10.17
CA VAL A 12 0.49 12.01 -9.18
C VAL A 12 0.64 13.37 -9.84
N GLY A 13 0.02 14.39 -9.25
CA GLY A 13 0.21 15.80 -9.64
C GLY A 13 1.60 16.30 -9.29
N GLY A 14 2.04 17.38 -9.96
CA GLY A 14 3.38 17.95 -9.81
C GLY A 14 3.75 18.40 -8.39
N SER A 15 2.77 18.66 -7.52
CA SER A 15 2.98 19.02 -6.10
C SER A 15 3.63 17.90 -5.28
N ALA A 16 3.42 16.64 -5.67
CA ALA A 16 4.00 15.47 -5.00
C ALA A 16 5.20 14.87 -5.76
N GLY A 17 5.75 15.59 -6.73
CA GLY A 17 6.89 15.14 -7.55
C GLY A 17 6.51 14.22 -8.71
N GLY A 18 5.23 14.11 -9.04
CA GLY A 18 4.73 13.39 -10.20
C GLY A 18 4.73 14.24 -11.47
N ASP A 19 4.46 13.60 -12.61
CA ASP A 19 4.43 14.24 -13.92
C ASP A 19 3.07 14.91 -14.23
N GLY A 20 2.06 14.74 -13.40
CA GLY A 20 0.74 15.35 -13.55
C GLY A 20 0.03 15.01 -14.85
N LEU A 21 0.27 13.81 -15.40
CA LEU A 21 -0.28 13.44 -16.69
C LEU A 21 -1.80 13.36 -16.69
N PRO A 22 -2.48 13.79 -17.79
CA PRO A 22 -3.91 13.62 -17.95
C PRO A 22 -4.36 12.18 -17.77
N GLY A 23 -5.57 11.98 -17.23
CA GLY A 23 -6.14 10.65 -17.00
C GLY A 23 -6.17 9.75 -18.25
N SER A 24 -6.41 10.33 -19.43
CA SER A 24 -6.38 9.62 -20.71
C SER A 24 -5.00 9.05 -21.04
N VAL A 25 -3.92 9.80 -20.78
CA VAL A 25 -2.55 9.32 -21.00
C VAL A 25 -2.22 8.20 -20.00
N ARG A 26 -2.61 8.36 -18.73
CA ARG A 26 -2.44 7.31 -17.72
C ARG A 26 -3.19 6.03 -18.07
N ALA A 27 -4.41 6.15 -18.61
CA ALA A 27 -5.19 5.00 -19.06
C ALA A 27 -4.48 4.27 -20.20
N GLY A 28 -3.96 4.98 -21.21
CA GLY A 28 -3.20 4.40 -22.30
C GLY A 28 -1.91 3.69 -21.84
N LEU A 29 -1.17 4.28 -20.92
CA LEU A 29 0.00 3.63 -20.32
C LEU A 29 -0.40 2.37 -19.55
N GLY A 30 -1.50 2.44 -18.78
CA GLY A 30 -2.04 1.29 -18.06
C GLY A 30 -2.44 0.15 -19.00
N GLU A 31 -3.06 0.44 -20.15
CA GLU A 31 -3.40 -0.55 -21.17
C GLU A 31 -2.14 -1.25 -21.71
N ILE A 32 -1.10 -0.49 -22.06
CA ILE A 32 0.16 -1.04 -22.56
C ILE A 32 0.80 -1.97 -21.51
N TRP A 33 0.86 -1.56 -20.26
CA TRP A 33 1.46 -2.37 -19.19
C TRP A 33 0.66 -3.64 -18.91
N ASN A 34 -0.67 -3.55 -18.85
CA ASN A 34 -1.51 -4.72 -18.63
C ASN A 34 -1.46 -5.69 -19.81
N ALA A 35 -1.40 -5.19 -21.04
CA ALA A 35 -1.25 -6.02 -22.23
C ALA A 35 0.12 -6.73 -22.28
N SER A 36 1.16 -6.09 -21.76
CA SER A 36 2.51 -6.65 -21.71
C SER A 36 2.70 -7.65 -20.57
N ASN A 37 2.28 -7.31 -19.36
CA ASN A 37 2.35 -8.16 -18.17
C ASN A 37 1.38 -7.69 -17.08
N ALA A 38 0.16 -8.20 -17.09
CA ALA A 38 -0.87 -7.85 -16.13
C ALA A 38 -0.46 -8.15 -14.67
N ALA A 39 0.27 -9.24 -14.43
CA ALA A 39 0.72 -9.58 -13.09
C ALA A 39 1.65 -8.51 -12.49
N PHE A 40 2.55 -7.95 -13.30
CA PHE A 40 3.45 -6.89 -12.89
C PHE A 40 2.73 -5.53 -12.80
N ALA A 41 1.81 -5.24 -13.73
CA ALA A 41 1.04 -4.00 -13.74
C ALA A 41 0.24 -3.77 -12.45
N LEU A 42 -0.19 -4.83 -11.76
CA LEU A 42 -0.90 -4.75 -10.49
C LEU A 42 -0.05 -4.13 -9.35
N CYS A 43 1.28 -4.27 -9.39
CA CYS A 43 2.16 -3.62 -8.42
C CYS A 43 2.01 -2.09 -8.46
N TRP A 44 1.99 -1.54 -9.67
CA TRP A 44 1.87 -0.09 -9.89
C TRP A 44 0.48 0.43 -9.63
N LEU A 45 -0.54 -0.36 -9.94
CA LEU A 45 -1.92 0.01 -9.67
C LEU A 45 -2.14 0.28 -8.18
N LEU A 46 -1.66 -0.60 -7.31
CA LEU A 46 -1.80 -0.45 -5.87
C LEU A 46 -0.94 0.69 -5.33
N THR A 47 0.31 0.80 -5.80
CA THR A 47 1.22 1.90 -5.42
C THR A 47 0.62 3.26 -5.80
N ALA A 48 0.05 3.39 -6.99
CA ALA A 48 -0.62 4.62 -7.43
C ALA A 48 -1.83 4.97 -6.54
N GLY A 49 -2.65 3.98 -6.19
CA GLY A 49 -3.77 4.17 -5.26
C GLY A 49 -3.31 4.63 -3.88
N GLN A 50 -2.22 4.05 -3.36
CA GLN A 50 -1.63 4.46 -2.10
C GLN A 50 -1.09 5.89 -2.14
N ILE A 51 -0.39 6.28 -3.21
CA ILE A 51 0.10 7.64 -3.40
C ILE A 51 -1.05 8.64 -3.32
N HIS A 52 -2.16 8.37 -4.04
CA HIS A 52 -3.35 9.22 -3.98
C HIS A 52 -3.96 9.30 -2.57
N ALA A 53 -4.02 8.20 -1.85
CA ALA A 53 -4.55 8.17 -0.50
C ALA A 53 -3.68 8.99 0.48
N LEU A 54 -2.37 8.86 0.39
CA LEU A 54 -1.43 9.62 1.22
C LEU A 54 -1.46 11.12 0.89
N ASP A 55 -1.47 11.47 -0.39
CA ASP A 55 -1.54 12.87 -0.83
C ASP A 55 -2.83 13.55 -0.35
N ALA A 56 -3.96 12.85 -0.41
CA ALA A 56 -5.25 13.40 -0.06
C ALA A 56 -5.52 13.48 1.45
N ALA A 57 -5.00 12.55 2.27
CA ALA A 57 -5.49 12.37 3.64
C ALA A 57 -4.40 12.15 4.70
N ALA A 58 -3.14 11.96 4.33
CA ALA A 58 -2.07 11.74 5.30
C ALA A 58 -1.61 13.05 5.95
N SER A 59 -1.06 12.94 7.17
CA SER A 59 -0.35 14.06 7.81
C SER A 59 0.90 14.44 7.02
N ASP A 60 1.39 15.67 7.22
CA ASP A 60 2.62 16.14 6.56
C ASP A 60 3.80 15.20 6.83
N ALA A 61 3.96 14.76 8.07
CA ALA A 61 5.03 13.82 8.44
C ALA A 61 4.97 12.49 7.68
N LEU A 62 3.78 11.93 7.46
CA LEU A 62 3.62 10.73 6.66
C LEU A 62 3.88 10.98 5.17
N ARG A 63 3.45 12.12 4.65
CA ARG A 63 3.74 12.51 3.26
C ARG A 63 5.24 12.67 3.03
N GLU A 64 5.94 13.40 3.88
CA GLU A 64 7.38 13.60 3.81
C GLU A 64 8.16 12.29 3.88
N THR A 65 7.73 11.37 4.75
CA THR A 65 8.41 10.08 4.96
C THR A 65 8.23 9.13 3.77
N TYR A 66 7.01 9.04 3.20
CA TYR A 66 6.68 7.94 2.29
C TYR A 66 6.45 8.37 0.84
N LEU A 67 5.93 9.58 0.60
CA LEU A 67 5.37 9.93 -0.70
C LEU A 67 6.45 9.99 -1.79
N THR A 68 7.57 10.64 -1.54
CA THR A 68 8.67 10.77 -2.52
C THR A 68 9.21 9.40 -2.95
N LYS A 69 9.38 8.48 -2.00
CA LYS A 69 9.89 7.13 -2.27
C LYS A 69 8.90 6.26 -3.05
N LEU A 70 7.61 6.42 -2.80
CA LEU A 70 6.56 5.74 -3.57
C LEU A 70 6.45 6.31 -4.99
N VAL A 71 6.53 7.63 -5.14
CA VAL A 71 6.48 8.31 -6.45
C VAL A 71 7.70 7.96 -7.30
N SER A 72 8.90 7.91 -6.71
CA SER A 72 10.12 7.51 -7.41
C SER A 72 10.14 6.01 -7.79
N GLY A 73 9.31 5.19 -7.15
CA GLY A 73 9.28 3.73 -7.32
C GLY A 73 10.40 3.00 -6.58
N GLU A 74 11.14 3.67 -5.69
CA GLU A 74 12.07 3.02 -4.78
C GLU A 74 11.33 2.10 -3.80
N TRP A 75 10.14 2.51 -3.37
CA TRP A 75 9.23 1.72 -2.56
C TRP A 75 7.93 1.45 -3.30
N THR A 76 7.25 0.38 -2.90
CA THR A 76 5.94 0.01 -3.43
C THR A 76 4.87 0.08 -2.36
N GLY A 77 3.62 0.12 -2.78
CA GLY A 77 2.48 0.21 -1.89
C GLY A 77 1.49 -0.93 -2.06
N THR A 78 0.83 -1.30 -0.97
CA THR A 78 -0.26 -2.28 -0.96
C THR A 78 -1.47 -1.75 -0.22
N MET A 79 -2.64 -2.35 -0.50
CA MET A 79 -3.85 -2.14 0.27
C MET A 79 -4.21 -3.44 1.01
N ASN A 80 -4.13 -3.42 2.34
CA ASN A 80 -4.42 -4.55 3.21
C ASN A 80 -5.81 -4.40 3.82
N LEU A 81 -6.80 -4.88 3.09
CA LEU A 81 -8.21 -4.66 3.38
C LEU A 81 -8.88 -5.96 3.85
N THR A 82 -8.86 -7.00 3.04
CA THR A 82 -9.59 -8.26 3.20
C THR A 82 -9.05 -9.10 4.34
N GLU A 83 -9.95 -9.72 5.08
CA GLU A 83 -9.66 -10.72 6.12
C GLU A 83 -10.36 -12.04 5.80
N PRO A 84 -10.00 -13.17 6.43
CA PRO A 84 -10.66 -14.45 6.20
C PRO A 84 -12.19 -14.39 6.32
N ASP A 85 -12.71 -13.61 7.27
CA ASP A 85 -14.14 -13.46 7.54
C ASP A 85 -14.73 -12.13 7.01
N ALA A 86 -13.95 -11.29 6.33
CA ALA A 86 -14.36 -9.95 5.91
C ALA A 86 -13.83 -9.62 4.50
N GLY A 87 -14.62 -9.92 3.49
CA GLY A 87 -14.34 -9.55 2.09
C GLY A 87 -15.23 -8.40 1.66
N THR A 88 -16.41 -8.71 1.13
CA THR A 88 -17.39 -7.70 0.68
C THR A 88 -17.94 -6.89 1.86
N ASP A 89 -18.20 -7.54 3.00
CA ASP A 89 -18.61 -6.84 4.22
C ASP A 89 -17.40 -6.35 5.01
N LEU A 90 -16.97 -5.13 4.76
CA LEU A 90 -15.90 -4.48 5.52
C LEU A 90 -16.30 -4.22 6.98
N GLY A 91 -17.59 -4.21 7.30
CA GLY A 91 -18.08 -4.10 8.66
C GLY A 91 -17.61 -5.24 9.58
N ALA A 92 -17.30 -6.38 9.00
CA ALA A 92 -16.82 -7.56 9.72
C ALA A 92 -15.30 -7.57 10.00
N ILE A 93 -14.53 -6.56 9.56
CA ILE A 93 -13.08 -6.45 9.82
C ILE A 93 -12.82 -6.44 11.33
N ARG A 94 -11.89 -7.30 11.76
CA ARG A 94 -11.49 -7.49 13.17
C ARG A 94 -10.08 -7.01 13.49
N THR A 95 -9.25 -6.72 12.50
CA THR A 95 -7.91 -6.15 12.73
C THR A 95 -8.02 -4.92 13.62
N MET A 96 -7.23 -4.89 14.69
CA MET A 96 -7.20 -3.82 15.70
C MET A 96 -5.92 -3.03 15.59
N ALA A 97 -6.04 -1.71 15.71
CA ALA A 97 -4.94 -0.76 15.84
C ALA A 97 -5.04 -0.08 17.22
N THR A 98 -4.20 -0.49 18.15
CA THR A 98 -4.17 0.02 19.51
C THR A 98 -3.16 1.17 19.61
N PRO A 99 -3.54 2.36 20.08
CA PRO A 99 -2.63 3.49 20.21
C PRO A 99 -1.54 3.19 21.24
N ARG A 100 -0.35 3.76 21.02
CA ARG A 100 0.81 3.73 21.93
C ARG A 100 1.14 5.13 22.43
N GLU A 101 1.95 5.22 23.47
CA GLU A 101 2.36 6.48 24.09
C GLU A 101 3.19 7.38 23.15
N ASP A 102 3.91 6.79 22.20
CA ASP A 102 4.72 7.48 21.19
C ASP A 102 3.91 8.02 19.99
N GLY A 103 2.58 7.90 20.04
CA GLY A 103 1.70 8.31 18.94
C GLY A 103 1.59 7.30 17.81
N SER A 104 2.32 6.19 17.83
CA SER A 104 2.18 5.08 16.89
C SER A 104 1.03 4.15 17.28
N TYR A 105 0.77 3.15 16.44
CA TYR A 105 -0.26 2.14 16.69
C TYR A 105 0.32 0.73 16.61
N ALA A 106 -0.05 -0.13 17.55
CA ALA A 106 0.17 -1.56 17.45
C ALA A 106 -0.98 -2.19 16.67
N ILE A 107 -0.70 -2.66 15.46
CA ILE A 107 -1.69 -3.32 14.60
C ILE A 107 -1.62 -4.82 14.85
N ARG A 108 -2.79 -5.46 15.09
CA ARG A 108 -2.91 -6.91 15.29
C ARG A 108 -4.08 -7.46 14.48
N GLY A 109 -3.80 -8.42 13.61
CA GLY A 109 -4.79 -9.08 12.77
C GLY A 109 -4.12 -9.84 11.64
N GLN A 110 -4.94 -10.46 10.79
CA GLN A 110 -4.49 -11.16 9.59
C GLN A 110 -5.26 -10.64 8.40
N LYS A 111 -4.55 -10.34 7.34
CA LYS A 111 -5.10 -9.94 6.04
C LYS A 111 -4.82 -11.03 5.03
N ILE A 112 -5.72 -11.22 4.07
CA ILE A 112 -5.60 -12.20 2.99
C ILE A 112 -5.82 -11.53 1.63
N PHE A 113 -5.38 -12.20 0.58
CA PHE A 113 -5.50 -11.74 -0.81
C PHE A 113 -4.84 -10.38 -1.06
N ILE A 114 -3.72 -10.14 -0.38
CA ILE A 114 -2.97 -8.89 -0.51
C ILE A 114 -2.09 -8.97 -1.76
N THR A 115 -2.51 -8.30 -2.80
CA THR A 115 -1.80 -8.20 -4.07
C THR A 115 -0.44 -7.53 -3.86
N TRP A 116 0.62 -8.18 -4.33
CA TRP A 116 2.01 -7.73 -4.14
C TRP A 116 2.36 -7.50 -2.66
N GLY A 117 1.84 -8.36 -1.78
CA GLY A 117 1.98 -8.22 -0.33
C GLY A 117 3.40 -8.43 0.19
N ASP A 118 4.21 -9.25 -0.47
CA ASP A 118 5.64 -9.40 -0.16
C ASP A 118 6.43 -9.73 -1.44
N HIS A 119 7.59 -9.09 -1.62
CA HIS A 119 8.48 -9.24 -2.76
C HIS A 119 9.83 -8.56 -2.50
N ASP A 120 10.78 -8.73 -3.40
CA ASP A 120 12.14 -8.17 -3.33
C ASP A 120 12.46 -7.18 -4.49
N VAL A 121 11.46 -6.77 -5.27
CA VAL A 121 11.66 -5.84 -6.40
C VAL A 121 11.77 -4.37 -5.98
N ALA A 122 11.52 -4.06 -4.72
CA ALA A 122 11.67 -2.73 -4.12
C ALA A 122 12.34 -2.84 -2.75
N GLU A 123 13.01 -1.79 -2.33
CA GLU A 123 13.71 -1.74 -1.04
C GLU A 123 12.75 -1.88 0.15
N ASN A 124 11.55 -1.32 0.02
CA ASN A 124 10.52 -1.39 1.05
C ASN A 124 9.12 -1.56 0.42
N ILE A 125 8.21 -2.12 1.21
CA ILE A 125 6.79 -2.19 0.89
C ILE A 125 6.05 -1.41 1.99
N VAL A 126 5.22 -0.48 1.59
CA VAL A 126 4.41 0.33 2.50
C VAL A 126 2.97 -0.18 2.43
N HIS A 127 2.49 -0.78 3.50
CA HIS A 127 1.13 -1.30 3.57
C HIS A 127 0.16 -0.23 4.07
N LEU A 128 -0.95 -0.02 3.36
CA LEU A 128 -2.12 0.65 3.92
C LEU A 128 -3.02 -0.41 4.54
N VAL A 129 -3.17 -0.38 5.86
CA VAL A 129 -3.90 -1.40 6.61
C VAL A 129 -5.20 -0.83 7.14
N LEU A 130 -6.33 -1.43 6.76
CA LEU A 130 -7.64 -1.09 7.30
C LEU A 130 -7.84 -1.82 8.63
N ALA A 131 -8.08 -1.06 9.71
CA ALA A 131 -8.21 -1.60 11.06
C ALA A 131 -9.17 -0.74 11.91
N ARG A 132 -9.59 -1.29 13.05
CA ARG A 132 -10.40 -0.60 14.06
C ARG A 132 -9.51 -0.08 15.19
N THR A 133 -9.91 1.01 15.79
CA THR A 133 -9.37 1.44 17.09
C THR A 133 -10.28 0.99 18.24
N PRO A 134 -9.77 0.84 19.46
CA PRO A 134 -10.59 0.57 20.63
C PRO A 134 -11.69 1.62 20.79
N GLY A 135 -12.93 1.16 21.01
CA GLY A 135 -14.09 2.05 21.17
C GLY A 135 -14.66 2.66 19.87
N ALA A 136 -14.10 2.30 18.71
CA ALA A 136 -14.68 2.72 17.43
C ALA A 136 -16.07 2.11 17.22
N PRO A 137 -16.98 2.81 16.55
CA PRO A 137 -18.34 2.30 16.28
C PRO A 137 -18.29 1.04 15.42
N ASP A 138 -19.32 0.22 15.54
CA ASP A 138 -19.48 -0.97 14.70
C ASP A 138 -19.67 -0.61 13.22
N GLY A 139 -19.44 -1.60 12.36
CA GLY A 139 -19.58 -1.47 10.92
C GLY A 139 -18.43 -0.71 10.25
N ALA A 140 -18.60 -0.33 9.00
CA ALA A 140 -17.56 0.29 8.20
C ALA A 140 -17.13 1.69 8.70
N LYS A 141 -18.01 2.39 9.40
CA LYS A 141 -17.73 3.73 9.96
C LYS A 141 -16.69 3.72 11.08
N GLY A 142 -16.43 2.58 11.70
CA GLY A 142 -15.42 2.42 12.74
C GLY A 142 -14.05 2.03 12.22
N LEU A 143 -13.86 2.00 10.90
CA LEU A 143 -12.59 1.64 10.29
C LEU A 143 -11.75 2.89 10.03
N SER A 144 -10.45 2.73 10.22
CA SER A 144 -9.44 3.73 9.88
C SER A 144 -8.32 3.09 9.07
N LEU A 145 -7.58 3.91 8.33
CA LEU A 145 -6.47 3.46 7.49
C LEU A 145 -5.14 3.80 8.15
N PHE A 146 -4.26 2.82 8.25
CA PHE A 146 -2.96 2.95 8.92
C PHE A 146 -1.84 2.66 7.94
N VAL A 147 -0.73 3.38 8.08
CA VAL A 147 0.51 3.15 7.33
C VAL A 147 1.40 2.19 8.12
N ALA A 148 1.77 1.06 7.54
CA ALA A 148 2.63 0.06 8.14
C ALA A 148 3.71 -0.38 7.14
N PRO A 149 4.92 0.16 7.20
CA PRO A 149 6.00 -0.25 6.31
C PRO A 149 6.51 -1.66 6.68
N ARG A 150 6.95 -2.44 5.69
CA ARG A 150 7.63 -3.74 5.92
C ARG A 150 8.93 -3.57 6.70
N VAL A 151 9.68 -2.52 6.38
CA VAL A 151 10.88 -2.09 7.10
C VAL A 151 10.61 -0.71 7.68
N LEU A 152 10.83 -0.55 8.97
CA LEU A 152 10.64 0.73 9.66
C LEU A 152 11.55 1.79 9.06
N VAL A 153 11.08 3.02 9.05
CA VAL A 153 11.83 4.18 8.54
C VAL A 153 12.30 5.00 9.71
N ASN A 154 13.60 5.25 9.77
CA ASN A 154 14.21 6.10 10.78
C ASN A 154 13.86 7.58 10.54
N PRO A 155 13.99 8.46 11.55
CA PRO A 155 13.72 9.91 11.39
C PRO A 155 14.55 10.60 10.29
N ASP A 156 15.73 10.05 9.96
CA ASP A 156 16.59 10.54 8.89
C ASP A 156 16.22 9.99 7.49
N GLY A 157 15.13 9.21 7.38
CA GLY A 157 14.66 8.60 6.15
C GLY A 157 15.37 7.30 5.75
N THR A 158 16.33 6.83 6.51
CA THR A 158 17.00 5.54 6.26
C THR A 158 16.14 4.36 6.70
N LEU A 159 16.39 3.19 6.11
CA LEU A 159 15.71 1.96 6.50
C LEU A 159 16.28 1.45 7.83
N GLY A 160 15.39 1.13 8.76
CA GLY A 160 15.69 0.62 10.09
C GLY A 160 15.46 -0.88 10.22
N ALA A 161 14.91 -1.30 11.34
CA ALA A 161 14.59 -2.70 11.61
C ALA A 161 13.39 -3.19 10.78
N ARG A 162 13.34 -4.51 10.50
CA ARG A 162 12.14 -5.13 9.93
C ARG A 162 10.97 -4.98 10.90
N ASN A 163 9.84 -4.53 10.37
CA ASN A 163 8.60 -4.44 11.14
C ASN A 163 8.02 -5.85 11.37
N ALA A 164 7.15 -5.98 12.38
CA ALA A 164 6.47 -7.24 12.72
C ALA A 164 5.33 -7.59 11.73
N VAL A 165 5.58 -7.39 10.44
CA VAL A 165 4.70 -7.81 9.34
C VAL A 165 5.27 -9.09 8.74
N THR A 166 4.49 -10.17 8.78
CA THR A 166 4.95 -11.49 8.34
C THR A 166 4.00 -12.02 7.27
N THR A 167 4.57 -12.45 6.15
CA THR A 167 3.85 -13.20 5.12
C THR A 167 3.67 -14.64 5.60
N VAL A 168 2.42 -15.09 5.72
CA VAL A 168 2.10 -16.45 6.17
C VAL A 168 2.21 -17.43 5.01
N ALA A 169 1.65 -17.07 3.85
CA ALA A 169 1.64 -17.90 2.65
C ALA A 169 1.46 -17.03 1.40
N LEU A 170 1.75 -17.62 0.24
CA LEU A 170 1.35 -17.12 -1.06
C LEU A 170 0.08 -17.85 -1.51
N GLU A 171 -0.88 -17.10 -2.02
CA GLU A 171 -2.12 -17.62 -2.54
C GLU A 171 -1.92 -18.34 -3.90
N HIS A 172 -2.52 -19.49 -4.05
CA HIS A 172 -2.62 -20.18 -5.34
C HIS A 172 -3.77 -19.59 -6.15
N LYS A 173 -3.47 -19.00 -7.31
CA LYS A 173 -4.44 -18.29 -8.14
C LYS A 173 -4.67 -18.99 -9.48
N LEU A 174 -5.85 -18.75 -10.08
CA LEU A 174 -6.17 -19.24 -11.42
C LEU A 174 -5.34 -18.58 -12.52
N GLY A 175 -4.94 -17.33 -12.34
CA GLY A 175 -4.15 -16.53 -13.28
C GLY A 175 -3.24 -15.55 -12.56
N ILE A 176 -2.54 -14.70 -13.32
CA ILE A 176 -1.60 -13.68 -12.82
C ILE A 176 -0.58 -14.27 -11.81
N HIS A 177 -0.03 -15.45 -12.11
CA HIS A 177 0.84 -16.19 -11.21
C HIS A 177 2.11 -15.41 -10.80
N GLY A 178 2.59 -14.50 -11.64
CA GLY A 178 3.73 -13.63 -11.33
C GLY A 178 3.43 -12.50 -10.33
N SER A 179 2.17 -12.33 -9.88
CA SER A 179 1.80 -11.39 -8.82
C SER A 179 1.80 -12.12 -7.47
N PRO A 180 2.73 -11.83 -6.54
CA PRO A 180 2.76 -12.44 -5.22
C PRO A 180 1.58 -11.92 -4.39
N THR A 181 0.54 -12.72 -4.30
CA THR A 181 -0.65 -12.44 -3.49
C THR A 181 -0.50 -13.17 -2.16
N CYS A 182 -0.55 -12.46 -1.04
CA CYS A 182 -0.28 -12.96 0.30
C CYS A 182 -1.54 -12.98 1.15
#